data_ba296a39cbaa45b7945c643f17bd0855
#
_entry.id   ba296a39cbaa45b7945c643f17bd0855
#
_cell.length_a   1.000
_cell.length_b   1.000
_cell.length_c   1.000
_cell.angle_alpha   90.00
_cell.angle_beta   90.00
_cell.angle_gamma   90.00
#
_symmetry.space_group_name_H-M   'P 1'
#
loop_
_entity.id
_entity.type
_entity.pdbx_description
1 polymer ?
#
loop_
_entity_poly.entity_id
_entity_poly.type
_entity_poly.pdbx_seq_one_letter_code
_entity_poly.pdbx_strand_id
1 'polypeptide(L)'
;MTVESAGQGYVVHEGCDHIFFVGFLGAGKSTLARNLSGLFHRPCVDTDRLVERALGKSIACVFSEDGEDAFRDEETRVLKGLEARKSLLVSCGGGIVERTENAGLMRQMGTVVFLDG
;
A
#
# COMPACT_ATOMS: atom_id res chain seq x y z
N MET A 1 9.34 4.49 -13.21
CA MET A 1 8.30 3.66 -12.58
C MET A 1 8.46 2.21 -12.98
N THR A 2 8.49 1.33 -12.01
CA THR A 2 8.68 -0.11 -12.23
C THR A 2 7.42 -0.85 -11.79
N VAL A 3 6.94 -1.76 -12.62
CA VAL A 3 5.75 -2.55 -12.31
C VAL A 3 6.17 -3.98 -12.01
N GLU A 4 5.66 -4.52 -10.90
CA GLU A 4 5.91 -5.89 -10.50
C GLU A 4 4.59 -6.54 -10.17
N SER A 5 4.32 -7.70 -10.79
CA SER A 5 3.09 -8.44 -10.52
C SER A 5 3.39 -9.79 -9.90
N ALA A 6 2.40 -10.37 -9.25
CA ALA A 6 2.51 -11.71 -8.70
C ALA A 6 2.55 -12.72 -9.84
N GLY A 7 3.52 -13.59 -9.84
CA GLY A 7 3.68 -14.57 -10.91
C GLY A 7 4.42 -14.01 -12.11
N GLN A 8 4.42 -14.75 -13.19
CA GLN A 8 5.13 -14.40 -14.40
C GLN A 8 4.17 -13.96 -15.50
N GLY A 9 4.54 -12.88 -16.20
CA GLY A 9 3.74 -12.39 -17.27
C GLY A 9 2.40 -11.87 -16.80
N TYR A 10 1.40 -12.09 -17.59
CA TYR A 10 0.07 -11.59 -17.30
C TYR A 10 -0.68 -12.54 -16.36
N VAL A 11 -1.10 -12.04 -15.23
CA VAL A 11 -1.82 -12.83 -14.23
C VAL A 11 -3.14 -12.15 -13.90
N VAL A 12 -4.22 -12.93 -13.93
CA VAL A 12 -5.52 -12.45 -13.49
C VAL A 12 -5.72 -12.84 -12.04
N HIS A 13 -5.92 -11.84 -11.19
CA HIS A 13 -6.15 -12.06 -9.77
C HIS A 13 -7.63 -12.23 -9.50
N GLU A 14 -8.02 -13.41 -9.06
CA GLU A 14 -9.43 -13.71 -8.78
C GLU A 14 -9.93 -13.05 -7.50
N GLY A 15 -9.02 -12.70 -6.62
CA GLY A 15 -9.38 -12.10 -5.34
C GLY A 15 -9.47 -10.58 -5.41
N CYS A 16 -8.48 -9.92 -4.83
CA CYS A 16 -8.55 -8.48 -4.57
C CYS A 16 -8.31 -7.61 -5.79
N ASP A 17 -7.37 -8.01 -6.65
CA ASP A 17 -6.99 -7.22 -7.82
C ASP A 17 -6.62 -5.79 -7.48
N HIS A 18 -5.87 -5.61 -6.38
CA HIS A 18 -5.41 -4.28 -5.98
C HIS A 18 -4.20 -3.84 -6.81
N ILE A 19 -4.00 -2.52 -6.87
CA ILE A 19 -2.78 -1.94 -7.44
C ILE A 19 -2.11 -1.15 -6.33
N PHE A 20 -0.88 -1.54 -5.99
CA PHE A 20 -0.11 -0.91 -4.91
C PHE A 20 0.96 0.00 -5.50
N PHE A 21 0.96 1.27 -5.08
CA PHE A 21 2.00 2.21 -5.46
C PHE A 21 2.94 2.39 -4.29
N VAL A 22 4.23 2.07 -4.49
CA VAL A 22 5.25 2.12 -3.45
C VAL A 22 6.33 3.11 -3.87
N GLY A 23 6.70 4.02 -2.98
CA GLY A 23 7.77 4.95 -3.27
C GLY A 23 7.84 6.10 -2.31
N PHE A 24 8.82 6.97 -2.55
CA PHE A 24 9.15 8.07 -1.66
C PHE A 24 8.76 9.43 -2.23
N LEU A 25 7.85 9.47 -3.18
CA LEU A 25 7.54 10.72 -3.88
C LEU A 25 6.64 11.68 -3.09
N GLY A 26 6.26 11.33 -1.87
CA GLY A 26 5.48 12.21 -1.03
C GLY A 26 4.21 12.71 -1.71
N ALA A 27 4.09 14.03 -1.84
CA ALA A 27 2.90 14.64 -2.44
C ALA A 27 2.64 14.18 -3.87
N GLY A 28 3.71 13.89 -4.63
CA GLY A 28 3.58 13.41 -5.99
C GLY A 28 2.90 12.06 -6.09
N LYS A 29 3.22 11.17 -5.14
CA LYS A 29 2.61 9.85 -5.08
C LYS A 29 1.11 9.94 -4.81
N SER A 30 0.69 10.80 -3.89
CA SER A 30 -0.72 10.98 -3.57
C SER A 30 -1.49 11.55 -4.76
N THR A 31 -0.89 12.50 -5.48
CA THR A 31 -1.50 13.09 -6.66
C THR A 31 -1.67 12.04 -7.76
N LEU A 32 -0.65 11.22 -7.97
CA LEU A 32 -0.69 10.17 -8.97
C LEU A 32 -1.81 9.16 -8.65
N ALA A 33 -1.89 8.71 -7.39
CA ALA A 33 -2.92 7.77 -6.99
C ALA A 33 -4.32 8.34 -7.21
N ARG A 34 -4.51 9.62 -6.89
CA ARG A 34 -5.80 10.29 -7.08
C ARG A 34 -6.17 10.36 -8.56
N ASN A 35 -5.22 10.71 -9.41
CA ASN A 35 -5.46 10.78 -10.85
C ASN A 35 -5.80 9.41 -11.42
N LEU A 36 -5.09 8.38 -10.99
CA LEU A 36 -5.35 7.02 -11.46
C LEU A 36 -6.69 6.50 -10.94
N SER A 37 -7.10 6.91 -9.73
CA SER A 37 -8.41 6.55 -9.19
C SER A 37 -9.52 7.02 -10.12
N GLY A 38 -9.42 8.27 -10.60
CA GLY A 38 -10.40 8.78 -11.56
C GLY A 38 -10.37 8.04 -12.89
N LEU A 39 -9.17 7.72 -13.36
CA LEU A 39 -8.99 7.06 -14.66
C LEU A 39 -9.50 5.62 -14.64
N PHE A 40 -9.23 4.87 -13.58
CA PHE A 40 -9.60 3.45 -13.49
C PHE A 40 -10.91 3.23 -12.74
N HIS A 41 -11.53 4.28 -12.24
CA HIS A 41 -12.78 4.18 -11.47
C HIS A 41 -12.61 3.28 -10.23
N ARG A 42 -11.46 3.36 -9.57
CA ARG A 42 -11.17 2.58 -8.37
C ARG A 42 -11.04 3.48 -7.16
N PRO A 43 -11.55 3.02 -6.01
CA PRO A 43 -11.30 3.75 -4.75
C PRO A 43 -9.81 3.79 -4.44
N CYS A 44 -9.36 4.88 -3.87
CA CYS A 44 -7.98 5.05 -3.47
C CYS A 44 -7.87 5.04 -1.95
N VAL A 45 -6.95 4.26 -1.41
CA VAL A 45 -6.65 4.24 0.03
C VAL A 45 -5.15 4.45 0.22
N ASP A 46 -4.79 4.91 1.42
CA ASP A 46 -3.40 5.18 1.79
C ASP A 46 -3.10 4.39 3.04
N THR A 47 -2.06 3.55 3.01
CA THR A 47 -1.72 2.68 4.15
C THR A 47 -1.37 3.48 5.39
N ASP A 48 -0.67 4.62 5.26
CA ASP A 48 -0.33 5.45 6.39
C ASP A 48 -1.60 5.97 7.08
N ARG A 49 -2.59 6.39 6.31
CA ARG A 49 -3.85 6.87 6.86
C ARG A 49 -4.64 5.74 7.51
N LEU A 50 -4.55 4.53 6.96
CA LEU A 50 -5.19 3.38 7.57
C LEU A 50 -4.58 3.08 8.93
N VAL A 51 -3.24 3.19 9.04
CA VAL A 51 -2.55 3.01 10.32
C VAL A 51 -2.98 4.08 11.31
N GLU A 52 -2.99 5.35 10.89
CA GLU A 52 -3.41 6.43 11.77
C GLU A 52 -4.83 6.23 12.28
N ARG A 53 -5.71 5.80 11.42
CA ARG A 53 -7.11 5.55 11.80
C ARG A 53 -7.22 4.38 12.76
N ALA A 54 -6.46 3.31 12.52
CA ALA A 54 -6.49 2.13 13.37
C ALA A 54 -5.97 2.42 14.77
N LEU A 55 -4.93 3.25 14.89
CA LEU A 55 -4.30 3.55 16.16
C LEU A 55 -4.87 4.82 16.83
N GLY A 56 -5.63 5.61 16.09
CA GLY A 56 -6.24 6.84 16.62
C GLY A 56 -5.25 7.95 16.86
N LYS A 57 -4.11 7.96 16.19
CA LYS A 57 -3.09 9.00 16.34
C LYS A 57 -2.24 9.12 15.09
N SER A 58 -1.51 10.24 14.96
CA SER A 58 -0.70 10.49 13.78
C SER A 58 0.51 9.56 13.71
N ILE A 59 1.05 9.38 12.51
CA ILE A 59 2.26 8.58 12.31
C ILE A 59 3.41 9.08 13.18
N ALA A 60 3.57 10.41 13.26
CA ALA A 60 4.62 10.99 14.10
C ALA A 60 4.45 10.58 15.58
N CYS A 61 3.22 10.56 16.07
CA CYS A 61 2.94 10.11 17.43
C CYS A 61 3.24 8.63 17.60
N VAL A 62 2.90 7.81 16.63
CA VAL A 62 3.20 6.37 16.67
C VAL A 62 4.69 6.16 16.82
N PHE A 63 5.50 6.84 16.00
CA PHE A 63 6.95 6.69 16.08
C PHE A 63 7.52 7.17 17.41
N SER A 64 7.01 8.28 17.94
CA SER A 64 7.57 8.83 19.17
C SER A 64 7.09 8.09 20.43
N GLU A 65 5.87 7.58 20.42
CA GLU A 65 5.31 6.92 21.62
C GLU A 65 5.48 5.40 21.59
N ASP A 66 5.30 4.78 20.43
CA ASP A 66 5.27 3.31 20.32
C ASP A 66 6.49 2.74 19.60
N GLY A 67 7.19 3.56 18.82
CA GLY A 67 8.38 3.15 18.09
C GLY A 67 8.09 2.63 16.68
N GLU A 68 9.16 2.45 15.92
CA GLU A 68 9.05 2.01 14.53
C GLU A 68 8.46 0.61 14.41
N ASP A 69 8.85 -0.30 15.29
CA ASP A 69 8.35 -1.67 15.23
C ASP A 69 6.83 -1.73 15.34
N ALA A 70 6.27 -0.94 16.25
CA ALA A 70 4.82 -0.89 16.42
C ALA A 70 4.13 -0.36 15.16
N PHE A 71 4.73 0.65 14.53
CA PHE A 71 4.22 1.18 13.26
C PHE A 71 4.25 0.10 12.18
N ARG A 72 5.38 -0.61 12.04
CA ARG A 72 5.53 -1.64 11.03
C ARG A 72 4.55 -2.80 11.26
N ASP A 73 4.32 -3.17 12.51
CA ASP A 73 3.35 -4.23 12.83
C ASP A 73 1.94 -3.82 12.41
N GLU A 74 1.56 -2.56 12.69
CA GLU A 74 0.24 -2.09 12.31
C GLU A 74 0.11 -1.92 10.81
N GLU A 75 1.18 -1.51 10.15
CA GLU A 75 1.22 -1.41 8.69
C GLU A 75 0.94 -2.78 8.05
N THR A 76 1.57 -3.83 8.57
CA THR A 76 1.31 -5.20 8.10
C THR A 76 -0.13 -5.61 8.37
N ARG A 77 -0.65 -5.25 9.53
CA ARG A 77 -2.02 -5.59 9.92
C ARG A 77 -3.05 -4.94 9.01
N VAL A 78 -2.89 -3.64 8.72
CA VAL A 78 -3.84 -2.96 7.81
C VAL A 78 -3.72 -3.50 6.40
N LEU A 79 -2.52 -3.88 5.99
CA LEU A 79 -2.30 -4.49 4.68
C LEU A 79 -3.05 -5.80 4.56
N LYS A 80 -2.98 -6.67 5.58
CA LYS A 80 -3.73 -7.92 5.60
C LYS A 80 -5.25 -7.67 5.53
N GLY A 81 -5.71 -6.61 6.15
CA GLY A 81 -7.12 -6.25 6.13
C GLY A 81 -7.65 -5.94 4.74
N LEU A 82 -6.79 -5.59 3.81
CA LEU A 82 -7.21 -5.30 2.43
C LEU A 82 -7.65 -6.54 1.68
N GLU A 83 -7.40 -7.72 2.20
CA GLU A 83 -7.88 -8.96 1.59
C GLU A 83 -9.41 -9.03 1.52
N ALA A 84 -10.09 -8.30 2.38
CA ALA A 84 -11.54 -8.28 2.41
C ALA A 84 -12.13 -7.32 1.38
N ARG A 85 -11.30 -6.59 0.65
CA ARG A 85 -11.73 -5.57 -0.31
C ARG A 85 -11.24 -5.95 -1.71
N LYS A 86 -11.78 -5.26 -2.72
CA LYS A 86 -11.42 -5.54 -4.12
C LYS A 86 -11.16 -4.27 -4.89
N SER A 87 -10.27 -4.37 -5.85
CA SER A 87 -10.02 -3.36 -6.86
C SER A 87 -9.70 -1.99 -6.30
N LEU A 88 -8.78 -1.95 -5.32
CA LEU A 88 -8.33 -0.69 -4.73
C LEU A 88 -7.05 -0.20 -5.40
N LEU A 89 -6.90 1.12 -5.42
CA LEU A 89 -5.60 1.74 -5.64
C LEU A 89 -5.03 2.05 -4.25
N VAL A 90 -3.90 1.44 -3.93
CA VAL A 90 -3.32 1.54 -2.58
C VAL A 90 -2.02 2.32 -2.65
N SER A 91 -1.99 3.47 -1.99
CA SER A 91 -0.78 4.28 -1.87
C SER A 91 -0.03 3.81 -0.63
N CYS A 92 1.23 3.43 -0.81
CA CYS A 92 2.04 2.87 0.28
C CYS A 92 3.29 3.70 0.51
N GLY A 93 3.71 3.78 1.77
CA GLY A 93 4.99 4.36 2.11
C GLY A 93 6.13 3.48 1.59
N GLY A 94 7.30 4.08 1.32
CA GLY A 94 8.42 3.36 0.74
C GLY A 94 8.96 2.23 1.62
N GLY A 95 8.82 2.36 2.93
CA GLY A 95 9.30 1.35 3.86
C GLY A 95 8.46 0.10 3.98
N ILE A 96 7.28 0.08 3.37
CA ILE A 96 6.38 -1.07 3.50
C ILE A 96 7.02 -2.36 2.98
N VAL A 97 7.88 -2.26 1.97
CA VAL A 97 8.53 -3.43 1.36
C VAL A 97 9.77 -3.89 2.12
N GLU A 98 10.18 -3.21 3.19
CA GLU A 98 11.30 -3.65 4.02
C GLU A 98 11.01 -4.99 4.68
N ARG A 99 9.73 -5.30 4.93
CA ARG A 99 9.35 -6.62 5.41
C ARG A 99 8.99 -7.51 4.22
N THR A 100 9.66 -8.64 4.12
CA THR A 100 9.39 -9.63 3.08
C THR A 100 7.94 -10.08 3.11
N GLU A 101 7.37 -10.19 4.31
CA GLU A 101 5.96 -10.55 4.49
C GLU A 101 5.05 -9.60 3.75
N ASN A 102 5.29 -8.29 3.87
CA ASN A 102 4.47 -7.28 3.21
C ASN A 102 4.54 -7.39 1.70
N ALA A 103 5.75 -7.56 1.17
CA ALA A 103 5.94 -7.70 -0.27
C ALA A 103 5.16 -8.91 -0.80
N GLY A 104 5.21 -10.03 -0.08
CA GLY A 104 4.47 -11.23 -0.44
C GLY A 104 2.96 -11.01 -0.43
N LEU A 105 2.47 -10.34 0.62
CA LEU A 105 1.03 -10.04 0.74
C LEU A 105 0.55 -9.18 -0.43
N MET A 106 1.33 -8.16 -0.78
CA MET A 106 0.96 -7.27 -1.88
C MET A 106 0.91 -8.00 -3.21
N ARG A 107 1.87 -8.87 -3.47
CA ARG A 107 1.89 -9.66 -4.70
C ARG A 107 0.73 -10.66 -4.77
N GLN A 108 0.32 -11.19 -3.63
CA GLN A 108 -0.84 -12.08 -3.58
C GLN A 108 -2.15 -11.35 -3.85
N MET A 109 -2.22 -10.07 -3.49
CA MET A 109 -3.44 -9.29 -3.62
C MET A 109 -3.52 -8.49 -4.92
N GLY A 110 -2.42 -8.37 -5.66
CA GLY A 110 -2.48 -7.60 -6.88
C GLY A 110 -1.13 -7.29 -7.50
N THR A 111 -1.05 -6.13 -8.12
CA THR A 111 0.13 -5.66 -8.83
C THR A 111 0.84 -4.60 -7.99
N VAL A 112 2.16 -4.64 -7.93
CA VAL A 112 2.96 -3.67 -7.20
C VAL A 112 3.67 -2.78 -8.20
N VAL A 113 3.50 -1.47 -8.05
CA VAL A 113 4.12 -0.47 -8.91
C VAL A 113 5.11 0.33 -8.04
N PHE A 114 6.39 0.27 -8.40
CA PHE A 114 7.43 1.02 -7.71
C PHE A 114 7.64 2.35 -8.40
N LEU A 115 7.53 3.44 -7.64
CA LEU A 115 7.73 4.78 -8.16
C LEU A 115 9.18 5.19 -7.94
N ASP A 116 9.88 5.41 -9.05
CA ASP A 116 11.27 5.86 -9.01
C ASP A 116 11.27 7.36 -8.75
N GLY A 117 12.03 7.76 -7.77
CA GLY A 117 12.06 9.12 -7.32
C GLY A 117 12.84 10.06 -8.22
#